data_204481375ce63440ac94491544eb140f
#
_entry.id   204481375ce63440ac94491544eb140f
#
_cell.length_a   1.000
_cell.length_b   1.000
_cell.length_c   1.000
_cell.angle_alpha   90.00
_cell.angle_beta   90.00
_cell.angle_gamma   90.00
#
_symmetry.space_group_name_H-M   'P 1'
#
loop_
_entity.id
_entity.type
_entity.pdbx_description
1 polymer ?
#
loop_
_entity_poly.entity_id
_entity_poly.type
_entity_poly.pdbx_seq_one_letter_code
_entity_poly.pdbx_strand_id
1 'polypeptide(L)'
;SSPNILGNRDGEVLDQPENFKTKEVSKLSVIDNIFEPEKFPDLYGDVYHKVRINYYPPRKDNKEAWDNIDIFGWMGYPMEIKVNFLCRDSILAAPIALDLVIFSDLALRAGMSGIQTWLSFFCKSPMHDFEHEPIHDLFTQWRMVKETIRTMVGEKSPSYLD
;
A
#
# COMPACT_ATOMS: atom_id res chain seq x y z
N SER A 1 1.02 9.49 -13.18
CA SER A 1 1.02 8.35 -14.12
C SER A 1 2.01 7.28 -13.64
N SER A 2 1.59 6.03 -13.60
CA SER A 2 2.38 4.90 -13.06
C SER A 2 2.49 3.75 -14.07
N PRO A 3 3.33 3.88 -15.11
CA PRO A 3 3.65 2.77 -15.99
C PRO A 3 4.60 1.76 -15.31
N ASN A 4 4.33 0.48 -15.53
CA ASN A 4 5.11 -0.63 -15.00
C ASN A 4 5.46 -1.60 -16.13
N ILE A 5 6.66 -2.18 -16.06
CA ILE A 5 7.12 -3.27 -16.94
C ILE A 5 7.44 -4.46 -16.06
N LEU A 6 6.81 -5.61 -16.36
CA LEU A 6 7.02 -6.86 -15.64
C LEU A 6 7.37 -7.96 -16.63
N GLY A 7 8.32 -8.83 -16.27
CA GLY A 7 8.70 -9.99 -17.09
C GLY A 7 8.34 -11.34 -16.47
N ASN A 8 7.72 -11.34 -15.29
CA ASN A 8 7.34 -12.52 -14.54
C ASN A 8 5.93 -13.01 -14.87
N ARG A 9 5.49 -14.08 -14.21
CA ARG A 9 4.16 -14.68 -14.38
C ARG A 9 3.01 -13.69 -14.10
N ASP A 10 3.19 -12.80 -13.13
CA ASP A 10 2.21 -11.75 -12.83
C ASP A 10 2.00 -10.83 -14.04
N GLY A 11 3.10 -10.42 -14.69
CA GLY A 11 3.03 -9.62 -15.91
C GLY A 11 2.28 -10.33 -17.03
N GLU A 12 2.56 -11.61 -17.22
CA GLU A 12 1.89 -12.44 -18.23
C GLU A 12 0.36 -12.53 -18.00
N VAL A 13 -0.04 -12.75 -16.76
CA VAL A 13 -1.46 -12.83 -16.38
C VAL A 13 -2.15 -11.47 -16.55
N LEU A 14 -1.45 -10.38 -16.21
CA LEU A 14 -1.99 -9.01 -16.29
C LEU A 14 -2.01 -8.44 -17.72
N ASP A 15 -1.35 -9.10 -18.66
CA ASP A 15 -1.42 -8.74 -20.09
C ASP A 15 -2.81 -9.05 -20.68
N GLN A 16 -3.59 -9.89 -20.01
CA GLN A 16 -4.98 -10.16 -20.37
C GLN A 16 -5.89 -9.02 -19.85
N PRO A 17 -6.70 -8.38 -20.72
CA PRO A 17 -7.52 -7.22 -20.35
C PRO A 17 -8.46 -7.44 -19.15
N GLU A 18 -9.00 -8.65 -19.02
CA GLU A 18 -9.92 -9.00 -17.93
C GLU A 18 -9.23 -9.00 -16.56
N ASN A 19 -7.99 -9.52 -16.49
CA ASN A 19 -7.21 -9.58 -15.27
C ASN A 19 -6.65 -8.20 -14.91
N PHE A 20 -6.35 -7.37 -15.92
CA PHE A 20 -5.84 -6.02 -15.73
C PHE A 20 -6.85 -5.11 -15.02
N LYS A 21 -8.12 -5.19 -15.32
CA LYS A 21 -9.16 -4.33 -14.72
C LYS A 21 -9.18 -4.40 -13.20
N THR A 22 -9.11 -5.57 -12.61
CA THR A 22 -9.11 -5.74 -11.14
C THR A 22 -7.86 -5.10 -10.52
N LYS A 23 -6.71 -5.26 -11.16
CA LYS A 23 -5.46 -4.65 -10.70
C LYS A 23 -5.45 -3.14 -10.87
N GLU A 24 -6.01 -2.64 -11.95
CA GLU A 24 -6.15 -1.21 -12.23
C GLU A 24 -7.00 -0.54 -11.15
N VAL A 25 -8.18 -1.07 -10.84
CA VAL A 25 -9.05 -0.56 -9.77
C VAL A 25 -8.30 -0.52 -8.43
N SER A 26 -7.63 -1.60 -8.06
CA SER A 26 -6.85 -1.67 -6.82
C SER A 26 -5.69 -0.65 -6.77
N LYS A 27 -5.11 -0.29 -7.90
CA LYS A 27 -4.04 0.73 -7.95
C LYS A 27 -4.59 2.15 -7.96
N LEU A 28 -5.72 2.38 -8.60
CA LEU A 28 -6.34 3.71 -8.69
C LEU A 28 -6.96 4.12 -7.35
N SER A 29 -7.64 3.21 -6.66
CA SER A 29 -8.32 3.49 -5.39
C SER A 29 -7.41 3.98 -4.25
N VAL A 30 -6.10 3.78 -4.35
CA VAL A 30 -5.16 4.25 -3.32
C VAL A 30 -5.18 5.76 -3.16
N ILE A 31 -5.27 6.50 -4.26
CA ILE A 31 -5.28 7.96 -4.22
C ILE A 31 -6.60 8.46 -3.62
N ASP A 32 -7.71 7.88 -4.01
CA ASP A 32 -9.03 8.25 -3.50
C ASP A 32 -9.12 8.05 -1.98
N ASN A 33 -8.55 6.95 -1.49
CA ASN A 33 -8.52 6.66 -0.05
C ASN A 33 -7.59 7.59 0.75
N ILE A 34 -6.50 8.09 0.15
CA ILE A 34 -5.53 8.96 0.83
C ILE A 34 -6.00 10.41 0.83
N PHE A 35 -6.50 10.89 -0.28
CA PHE A 35 -6.82 12.32 -0.44
C PHE A 35 -8.23 12.68 -0.02
N GLU A 36 -9.14 11.73 0.00
CA GLU A 36 -10.55 11.98 0.32
C GLU A 36 -11.12 13.21 -0.44
N PRO A 37 -11.04 13.22 -1.79
CA PRO A 37 -11.38 14.40 -2.58
C PRO A 37 -12.84 14.86 -2.40
N GLU A 38 -13.74 13.97 -2.03
CA GLU A 38 -15.13 14.29 -1.70
C GLU A 38 -15.24 15.16 -0.44
N LYS A 39 -14.34 14.98 0.52
CA LYS A 39 -14.30 15.79 1.76
C LYS A 39 -13.59 17.13 1.56
N PHE A 40 -12.63 17.18 0.65
CA PHE A 40 -11.76 18.34 0.43
C PHE A 40 -11.67 18.74 -1.06
N PRO A 41 -12.80 19.00 -1.74
CA PRO A 41 -12.81 19.25 -3.19
C PRO A 41 -12.00 20.49 -3.60
N ASP A 42 -11.98 21.53 -2.76
CA ASP A 42 -11.23 22.76 -3.03
C ASP A 42 -9.71 22.58 -2.92
N LEU A 43 -9.26 21.53 -2.18
CA LEU A 43 -7.85 21.27 -1.96
C LEU A 43 -7.25 20.39 -3.05
N TYR A 44 -7.98 19.38 -3.49
CA TYR A 44 -7.43 18.37 -4.39
C TYR A 44 -7.81 18.55 -5.86
N GLY A 45 -8.86 19.32 -6.14
CA GLY A 45 -9.33 19.55 -7.51
C GLY A 45 -9.57 18.23 -8.27
N ASP A 46 -9.32 18.27 -9.59
CA ASP A 46 -9.45 17.10 -10.46
C ASP A 46 -8.16 16.25 -10.41
N VAL A 47 -8.21 15.12 -9.72
CA VAL A 47 -7.09 14.18 -9.67
C VAL A 47 -7.11 13.28 -10.91
N TYR A 48 -6.10 13.38 -11.77
CA TYR A 48 -5.92 12.51 -12.92
C TYR A 48 -4.88 11.43 -12.62
N HIS A 49 -5.34 10.19 -12.47
CA HIS A 49 -4.45 9.04 -12.24
C HIS A 49 -4.56 8.02 -13.37
N LYS A 50 -3.43 7.58 -13.88
CA LYS A 50 -3.35 6.54 -14.92
C LYS A 50 -2.28 5.52 -14.59
N VAL A 51 -2.66 4.25 -14.64
CA VAL A 51 -1.79 3.10 -14.46
C VAL A 51 -1.66 2.34 -15.77
N ARG A 52 -0.47 1.85 -16.07
CA ARG A 52 -0.23 0.91 -17.18
C ARG A 52 0.70 -0.20 -16.71
N ILE A 53 0.42 -1.41 -17.17
CA ILE A 53 1.28 -2.57 -16.94
C ILE A 53 1.57 -3.17 -18.31
N ASN A 54 2.85 -3.35 -18.60
CA ASN A 54 3.31 -3.97 -19.84
C ASN A 54 4.03 -5.27 -19.48
N TYR A 55 3.62 -6.35 -20.10
CA TYR A 55 4.35 -7.60 -20.02
C TYR A 55 5.54 -7.56 -20.97
N TYR A 56 6.74 -7.82 -20.44
CA TYR A 56 7.98 -7.84 -21.20
C TYR A 56 8.87 -8.99 -20.71
N PRO A 57 8.77 -10.18 -21.34
CA PRO A 57 9.46 -11.40 -20.91
C PRO A 57 10.97 -11.26 -20.66
N PRO A 58 11.74 -10.44 -21.43
CA PRO A 58 13.16 -10.27 -21.17
C PRO A 58 13.51 -9.69 -19.80
N ARG A 59 12.58 -9.03 -19.12
CA ARG A 59 12.77 -8.57 -17.74
C ARG A 59 12.79 -9.70 -16.70
N LYS A 60 12.29 -10.88 -17.07
CA LYS A 60 12.20 -12.03 -16.17
C LYS A 60 11.49 -11.65 -14.87
N ASP A 61 12.12 -11.89 -13.72
CA ASP A 61 11.57 -11.58 -12.40
C ASP A 61 11.77 -10.11 -11.96
N ASN A 62 12.40 -9.30 -12.79
CA ASN A 62 12.56 -7.88 -12.50
C ASN A 62 11.30 -7.10 -12.90
N LYS A 63 10.94 -6.15 -12.07
CA LYS A 63 9.90 -5.16 -12.30
C LYS A 63 10.53 -3.78 -12.35
N GLU A 64 10.16 -3.03 -13.35
CA GLU A 64 10.51 -1.62 -13.47
C GLU A 64 9.25 -0.78 -13.40
N ALA A 65 9.26 0.22 -12.52
CA ALA A 65 8.16 1.16 -12.35
C ALA A 65 8.65 2.58 -12.54
N TRP A 66 7.91 3.37 -13.31
CA TRP A 66 8.12 4.80 -13.46
C TRP A 66 6.89 5.53 -12.95
N ASP A 67 7.06 6.33 -11.92
CA ASP A 67 6.00 7.20 -11.45
C ASP A 67 6.33 8.63 -11.83
N ASN A 68 5.41 9.27 -12.55
CA ASN A 68 5.44 10.70 -12.84
C ASN A 68 4.27 11.34 -12.09
N ILE A 69 4.60 12.18 -11.13
CA ILE A 69 3.65 12.83 -10.23
C ILE A 69 3.76 14.33 -10.45
N ASP A 70 2.75 14.92 -11.07
CA ASP A 70 2.62 16.35 -11.26
C ASP A 70 1.77 16.92 -10.13
N ILE A 71 2.28 17.90 -9.43
CA ILE A 71 1.65 18.53 -8.28
C ILE A 71 1.60 20.05 -8.53
N PHE A 72 0.46 20.66 -8.27
CA PHE A 72 0.30 22.10 -8.28
C PHE A 72 0.26 22.58 -6.82
N GLY A 73 1.30 23.29 -6.40
CA GLY A 73 1.44 23.77 -5.04
C GLY A 73 0.94 25.18 -4.83
N TRP A 74 1.58 25.92 -3.93
CA TRP A 74 1.24 27.29 -3.60
C TRP A 74 1.13 28.17 -4.86
N MET A 75 0.04 28.91 -4.99
CA MET A 75 -0.27 29.77 -6.14
C MET A 75 -0.31 29.06 -7.51
N GLY A 76 -0.56 27.75 -7.53
CA GLY A 76 -0.61 26.97 -8.77
C GLY A 76 0.75 26.68 -9.41
N TYR A 77 1.86 26.89 -8.69
CA TYR A 77 3.18 26.58 -9.21
C TYR A 77 3.34 25.05 -9.40
N PRO A 78 3.76 24.63 -10.62
CA PRO A 78 3.95 23.23 -10.92
C PRO A 78 5.20 22.68 -10.25
N MET A 79 5.06 21.47 -9.71
CA MET A 79 6.17 20.64 -9.22
C MET A 79 6.05 19.26 -9.82
N GLU A 80 7.17 18.60 -10.07
CA GLU A 80 7.20 17.26 -10.63
C GLU A 80 8.07 16.35 -9.77
N ILE A 81 7.54 15.15 -9.44
CA ILE A 81 8.30 14.09 -8.81
C ILE A 81 8.38 12.93 -9.79
N LYS A 82 9.58 12.51 -10.13
CA LYS A 82 9.84 11.32 -10.95
C LYS A 82 10.50 10.25 -10.10
N VAL A 83 9.91 9.06 -10.08
CA VAL A 83 10.49 7.89 -9.45
C VAL A 83 10.76 6.85 -10.52
N ASN A 84 11.99 6.38 -10.60
CA ASN A 84 12.37 5.22 -11.41
C ASN A 84 12.83 4.13 -10.44
N PHE A 85 12.09 3.03 -10.41
CA PHE A 85 12.30 1.96 -9.45
C PHE A 85 12.42 0.61 -10.17
N LEU A 86 13.60 0.00 -10.10
CA LEU A 86 13.88 -1.34 -10.60
C LEU A 86 14.07 -2.28 -9.41
N CYS A 87 13.29 -3.33 -9.33
CA CYS A 87 13.37 -4.30 -8.24
C CYS A 87 12.96 -5.71 -8.66
N ARG A 88 13.16 -6.67 -7.77
CA ARG A 88 12.50 -7.98 -7.80
C ARG A 88 11.41 -8.00 -6.75
N ASP A 89 10.15 -7.94 -7.16
CA ASP A 89 9.01 -7.90 -6.26
C ASP A 89 8.98 -9.07 -5.29
N SER A 90 9.22 -10.28 -5.78
CA SER A 90 9.20 -11.51 -4.98
C SER A 90 10.22 -11.47 -3.84
N ILE A 91 11.42 -10.95 -4.07
CA ILE A 91 12.46 -10.82 -3.04
C ILE A 91 12.09 -9.74 -2.02
N LEU A 92 11.49 -8.64 -2.44
CA LEU A 92 11.02 -7.58 -1.53
C LEU A 92 9.80 -8.02 -0.72
N ALA A 93 8.93 -8.84 -1.30
CA ALA A 93 7.74 -9.34 -0.61
C ALA A 93 8.06 -10.46 0.39
N ALA A 94 9.11 -11.24 0.18
CA ALA A 94 9.44 -12.39 1.01
C ALA A 94 9.60 -12.05 2.51
N PRO A 95 10.39 -11.05 2.93
CA PRO A 95 10.50 -10.67 4.34
C PRO A 95 9.17 -10.18 4.92
N ILE A 96 8.38 -9.43 4.15
CA ILE A 96 7.06 -8.97 4.59
C ILE A 96 6.12 -10.15 4.84
N ALA A 97 6.12 -11.13 3.94
CA ALA A 97 5.31 -12.34 4.10
C ALA A 97 5.75 -13.15 5.34
N LEU A 98 7.06 -13.22 5.58
CA LEU A 98 7.60 -13.90 6.76
C LEU A 98 7.20 -13.18 8.06
N ASP A 99 7.29 -11.86 8.10
CA ASP A 99 6.84 -11.06 9.25
C ASP A 99 5.35 -11.26 9.51
N LEU A 100 4.52 -11.27 8.46
CA LEU A 100 3.08 -11.53 8.60
C LEU A 100 2.79 -12.91 9.18
N VAL A 101 3.54 -13.95 8.79
CA VAL A 101 3.41 -15.30 9.36
C VAL A 101 3.78 -15.30 10.85
N ILE A 102 4.90 -14.68 11.21
CA ILE A 102 5.37 -14.59 12.59
C ILE A 102 4.37 -13.84 13.47
N PHE A 103 3.88 -12.69 13.01
CA PHE A 103 2.91 -11.89 13.75
C PHE A 103 1.54 -12.58 13.85
N SER A 104 1.12 -13.30 12.83
CA SER A 104 -0.13 -14.09 12.88
C SER A 104 -0.03 -15.25 13.87
N ASP A 105 1.10 -15.93 13.93
CA ASP A 105 1.36 -16.97 14.94
C ASP A 105 1.39 -16.37 16.35
N LEU A 106 2.01 -15.20 16.52
CA LEU A 106 2.03 -14.49 17.80
C LEU A 106 0.60 -14.12 18.24
N ALA A 107 -0.21 -13.57 17.34
CA ALA A 107 -1.60 -13.22 17.60
C ALA A 107 -2.42 -14.45 18.03
N LEU A 108 -2.26 -15.58 17.30
CA LEU A 108 -2.91 -16.83 17.61
C LEU A 108 -2.55 -17.33 19.03
N ARG A 109 -1.28 -17.30 19.39
CA ARG A 109 -0.81 -17.68 20.73
C ARG A 109 -1.29 -16.72 21.83
N ALA A 110 -1.51 -15.46 21.49
CA ALA A 110 -2.12 -14.48 22.40
C ALA A 110 -3.65 -14.60 22.49
N GLY A 111 -4.26 -15.56 21.81
CA GLY A 111 -5.71 -15.78 21.83
C GLY A 111 -6.51 -14.80 20.97
N MET A 112 -5.86 -14.05 20.10
CA MET A 112 -6.52 -13.12 19.18
C MET A 112 -7.13 -13.87 18.00
N SER A 113 -8.31 -13.43 17.57
CA SER A 113 -9.03 -14.01 16.42
C SER A 113 -9.68 -12.92 15.59
N GLY A 114 -10.14 -13.28 14.39
CA GLY A 114 -10.76 -12.35 13.46
C GLY A 114 -9.75 -11.51 12.68
N ILE A 115 -10.22 -10.35 12.17
CA ILE A 115 -9.40 -9.45 11.36
C ILE A 115 -8.34 -8.78 12.24
N GLN A 116 -7.09 -8.92 11.85
CA GLN A 116 -5.95 -8.35 12.57
C GLN A 116 -5.63 -6.95 12.03
N THR A 117 -6.43 -5.96 12.38
CA THR A 117 -6.33 -4.58 11.87
C THR A 117 -4.98 -3.92 12.16
N TRP A 118 -4.31 -4.31 13.23
CA TRP A 118 -2.98 -3.83 13.58
C TRP A 118 -1.87 -4.23 12.57
N LEU A 119 -2.14 -5.23 11.70
CA LEU A 119 -1.25 -5.63 10.61
C LEU A 119 -1.49 -4.83 9.32
N SER A 120 -2.35 -3.83 9.32
CA SER A 120 -2.63 -2.96 8.17
C SER A 120 -1.37 -2.28 7.61
N PHE A 121 -0.37 -2.02 8.45
CA PHE A 121 0.94 -1.49 8.06
C PHE A 121 1.59 -2.26 6.89
N PHE A 122 1.37 -3.57 6.81
CA PHE A 122 1.94 -4.44 5.78
C PHE A 122 1.06 -4.56 4.53
N CYS A 123 -0.11 -3.95 4.52
CA CYS A 123 -1.13 -4.15 3.50
C CYS A 123 -1.48 -2.84 2.79
N LYS A 124 -1.46 -2.86 1.45
CA LYS A 124 -1.89 -1.73 0.62
C LYS A 124 -3.39 -1.44 0.73
N SER A 125 -4.20 -2.49 0.79
CA SER A 125 -5.65 -2.43 0.95
C SER A 125 -6.04 -3.35 2.10
N PRO A 126 -5.83 -2.90 3.36
CA PRO A 126 -6.10 -3.73 4.52
C PRO A 126 -7.59 -4.03 4.64
N MET A 127 -7.90 -5.25 5.06
CA MET A 127 -9.25 -5.59 5.47
C MET A 127 -9.55 -4.92 6.82
N HIS A 128 -10.75 -4.42 6.98
CA HIS A 128 -11.22 -3.75 8.20
C HIS A 128 -12.56 -4.31 8.63
N ASP A 129 -12.96 -4.04 9.87
CA ASP A 129 -14.34 -4.24 10.27
C ASP A 129 -15.27 -3.24 9.54
N PHE A 130 -16.53 -3.61 9.39
CA PHE A 130 -17.48 -2.76 8.64
C PHE A 130 -17.94 -1.51 9.42
N GLU A 131 -17.48 -1.34 10.64
CA GLU A 131 -17.83 -0.21 11.50
C GLU A 131 -16.84 0.96 11.39
N HIS A 132 -15.59 0.68 10.95
CA HIS A 132 -14.53 1.68 10.91
C HIS A 132 -13.79 1.62 9.57
N GLU A 133 -13.54 2.79 8.98
CA GLU A 133 -12.69 2.90 7.80
C GLU A 133 -11.23 2.57 8.13
N PRO A 134 -10.48 1.97 7.18
CA PRO A 134 -9.08 1.66 7.40
C PRO A 134 -8.26 2.93 7.62
N ILE A 135 -7.38 2.89 8.60
CA ILE A 135 -6.41 3.96 8.82
C ILE A 135 -5.31 3.84 7.76
N HIS A 136 -5.13 4.86 6.91
CA HIS A 136 -4.09 4.90 5.86
C HIS A 136 -2.84 5.67 6.25
N ASP A 137 -2.79 6.28 7.44
CA ASP A 137 -1.59 6.94 7.94
C ASP A 137 -0.53 5.92 8.36
N LEU A 138 0.61 5.93 7.67
CA LEU A 138 1.71 4.99 7.86
C LEU A 138 2.27 5.01 9.28
N PHE A 139 2.41 6.17 9.88
CA PHE A 139 2.96 6.30 11.24
C PHE A 139 2.00 5.78 12.30
N THR A 140 0.71 6.02 12.09
CA THR A 140 -0.35 5.46 12.95
C THR A 140 -0.40 3.94 12.83
N GLN A 141 -0.35 3.39 11.62
CA GLN A 141 -0.29 1.93 11.39
C GLN A 141 0.94 1.30 12.06
N TRP A 142 2.11 1.93 11.94
CA TRP A 142 3.32 1.47 12.60
C TRP A 142 3.22 1.53 14.13
N ARG A 143 2.60 2.56 14.68
CA ARG A 143 2.31 2.66 16.11
C ARG A 143 1.38 1.53 16.56
N MET A 144 0.33 1.23 15.80
CA MET A 144 -0.57 0.11 16.08
C MET A 144 0.17 -1.22 16.20
N VAL A 145 1.10 -1.52 15.27
CA VAL A 145 1.94 -2.72 15.35
C VAL A 145 2.71 -2.77 16.66
N LYS A 146 3.43 -1.71 16.99
CA LYS A 146 4.25 -1.65 18.21
C LYS A 146 3.44 -1.79 19.49
N GLU A 147 2.32 -1.08 19.59
CA GLU A 147 1.46 -1.10 20.77
C GLU A 147 0.78 -2.45 20.97
N THR A 148 0.34 -3.07 19.88
CA THR A 148 -0.25 -4.41 19.95
C THR A 148 0.76 -5.44 20.44
N ILE A 149 1.99 -5.43 19.91
CA ILE A 149 3.05 -6.34 20.35
C ILE A 149 3.40 -6.12 21.84
N ARG A 150 3.52 -4.86 22.27
CA ARG A 150 3.76 -4.53 23.69
C ARG A 150 2.65 -5.05 24.60
N THR A 151 1.41 -4.87 24.19
CA THR A 151 0.26 -5.39 24.93
C THR A 151 0.31 -6.90 25.07
N MET A 152 0.66 -7.62 23.97
CA MET A 152 0.79 -9.09 23.99
C MET A 152 1.87 -9.59 24.97
N VAL A 153 2.94 -8.83 25.16
CA VAL A 153 4.03 -9.19 26.09
C VAL A 153 3.84 -8.58 27.48
N GLY A 154 2.70 -7.92 27.73
CA GLY A 154 2.38 -7.35 29.03
C GLY A 154 3.11 -6.05 29.37
N GLU A 155 3.71 -5.39 28.38
CA GLU A 155 4.30 -4.07 28.58
C GLU A 155 3.23 -2.99 28.57
N LYS A 156 3.39 -1.97 29.43
CA LYS A 156 2.54 -0.77 29.35
C LYS A 156 2.94 0.07 28.15
N SER A 157 1.94 0.58 27.41
CA SER A 157 2.20 1.61 26.39
C SER A 157 2.91 2.80 27.03
N PRO A 158 4.01 3.29 26.43
CA PRO A 158 4.63 4.51 26.94
C PRO A 158 3.64 5.67 26.90
N SER A 159 3.48 6.36 28.00
CA SER A 159 2.78 7.64 28.03
C SER A 159 3.62 8.64 27.25
N TYR A 160 3.10 9.18 26.15
CA TYR A 160 3.77 10.25 25.40
C TYR A 160 3.56 11.63 26.03
N LEU A 161 3.06 11.66 27.24
CA LEU A 161 2.78 12.88 28.03
C LEU A 161 3.69 13.01 29.27
N ASP A 162 4.62 12.07 29.45
CA ASP A 162 5.64 12.14 30.50
C ASP A 162 6.98 12.67 29.98
#